data_1145337c5441fc3630f0ab2cd4944428
#
_entry.id   1145337c5441fc3630f0ab2cd4944428
#
_cell.length_a   1.000
_cell.length_b   1.000
_cell.length_c   1.000
_cell.angle_alpha   90.00
_cell.angle_beta   90.00
_cell.angle_gamma   90.00
#
_symmetry.space_group_name_H-M   'P 1'
#
loop_
_entity.id
_entity.type
_entity.pdbx_description
1 polymer ?
#
loop_
_entity_poly.entity_id
_entity_poly.type
_entity_poly.pdbx_seq_one_letter_code
_entity_poly.pdbx_strand_id
1 'polypeptide(L)'
;MITILKIPHDSSIVESHRRGASDGPDALQKELLGKGLWKDVKIDEGDFANTLETIRKSAKKEYDKNNFVIGVGGDHSISYGLVKAFLEKHPEGGLIVFDAHFDCMDNFYPPTHEDWLRVLIENDKFSKVLLLGARKSHKIEREFAEKNKLAVSRELNLELIKNFIKDLKEIYVSIDIDVLDSRYAPGTGWPEKDGIVPEQLKKILEFLKSTGKIKGMDLVEVSPPKDVNNITNKVAVSLLSVFF
;
A
#
# COMPACT_ATOMS: atom_id res chain seq x y z
N MET A 1 16.90 8.60 7.74
CA MET A 1 17.08 7.14 7.98
C MET A 1 15.86 6.42 7.42
N ILE A 2 15.99 5.18 6.94
CA ILE A 2 14.83 4.37 6.53
C ILE A 2 14.39 3.51 7.70
N THR A 3 13.14 3.68 8.14
CA THR A 3 12.51 2.83 9.14
C THR A 3 11.45 1.95 8.46
N ILE A 4 11.51 0.65 8.70
CA ILE A 4 10.55 -0.32 8.17
C ILE A 4 9.65 -0.75 9.33
N LEU A 5 8.36 -0.47 9.21
CA LEU A 5 7.35 -0.90 10.17
C LEU A 5 6.80 -2.25 9.73
N LYS A 6 6.99 -3.26 10.56
CA LYS A 6 6.50 -4.62 10.35
C LYS A 6 5.11 -4.75 10.95
N ILE A 7 4.11 -5.00 10.11
CA ILE A 7 2.69 -4.92 10.48
C ILE A 7 1.97 -6.21 10.08
N PRO A 8 2.09 -7.29 10.87
CA PRO A 8 1.54 -8.61 10.56
C PRO A 8 0.04 -8.69 10.89
N HIS A 9 -0.80 -7.95 10.13
CA HIS A 9 -2.25 -7.88 10.33
C HIS A 9 -3.01 -8.28 9.07
N ASP A 10 -3.96 -9.22 9.18
CA ASP A 10 -4.88 -9.59 8.09
C ASP A 10 -6.30 -9.95 8.59
N SER A 11 -6.66 -9.44 9.76
CA SER A 11 -7.96 -9.74 10.37
C SER A 11 -9.12 -8.94 9.77
N SER A 12 -8.85 -7.95 8.91
CA SER A 12 -9.90 -7.29 8.13
C SER A 12 -10.47 -8.19 7.03
N ILE A 13 -9.72 -9.23 6.63
CA ILE A 13 -10.16 -10.25 5.66
C ILE A 13 -11.13 -11.21 6.35
N VAL A 14 -12.40 -11.17 5.96
CA VAL A 14 -13.45 -12.04 6.55
C VAL A 14 -13.31 -13.49 6.08
N GLU A 15 -13.04 -13.71 4.80
CA GLU A 15 -12.89 -15.04 4.23
C GLU A 15 -11.58 -15.68 4.67
N SER A 16 -11.64 -16.58 5.64
CA SER A 16 -10.46 -17.22 6.24
C SER A 16 -9.52 -17.88 5.22
N HIS A 17 -10.07 -18.41 4.11
CA HIS A 17 -9.27 -19.00 3.02
C HIS A 17 -8.50 -17.95 2.20
N ARG A 18 -8.81 -16.67 2.33
CA ARG A 18 -8.10 -15.55 1.70
C ARG A 18 -6.95 -15.00 2.55
N ARG A 19 -6.97 -15.26 3.87
CA ARG A 19 -5.92 -14.82 4.80
C ARG A 19 -4.56 -15.43 4.49
N GLY A 20 -3.52 -14.88 5.10
CA GLY A 20 -2.12 -15.30 5.00
C GLY A 20 -1.16 -14.13 4.74
N ALA A 21 -1.68 -12.93 4.54
CA ALA A 21 -0.87 -11.74 4.35
C ALA A 21 -0.13 -11.32 5.63
N SER A 22 -0.62 -11.71 6.81
CA SER A 22 0.06 -11.50 8.09
C SER A 22 1.46 -12.16 8.17
N ASP A 23 1.73 -13.19 7.36
CA ASP A 23 3.04 -13.85 7.28
C ASP A 23 4.02 -13.10 6.37
N GLY A 24 3.53 -12.19 5.53
CA GLY A 24 4.32 -11.43 4.56
C GLY A 24 5.46 -10.65 5.18
N PRO A 25 5.22 -9.85 6.25
CA PRO A 25 6.27 -9.06 6.88
C PRO A 25 7.47 -9.88 7.37
N ASP A 26 7.24 -11.06 7.95
CA ASP A 26 8.30 -11.96 8.40
C ASP A 26 9.11 -12.55 7.24
N ALA A 27 8.43 -12.93 6.17
CA ALA A 27 9.07 -13.47 4.98
C ALA A 27 9.97 -12.43 4.31
N LEU A 28 9.47 -11.20 4.15
CA LEU A 28 10.20 -10.10 3.52
C LEU A 28 11.38 -9.63 4.40
N GLN A 29 11.22 -9.60 5.73
CA GLN A 29 12.30 -9.24 6.64
C GLN A 29 13.49 -10.18 6.52
N LYS A 30 13.26 -11.49 6.39
CA LYS A 30 14.33 -12.49 6.23
C LYS A 30 15.18 -12.24 4.99
N GLU A 31 14.56 -11.83 3.88
CA GLU A 31 15.27 -11.57 2.62
C GLU A 31 15.94 -10.18 2.57
N LEU A 32 15.45 -9.24 3.37
CA LEU A 32 15.95 -7.86 3.45
C LEU A 32 16.80 -7.60 4.71
N LEU A 33 17.42 -8.63 5.27
CA LEU A 33 18.29 -8.49 6.45
C LEU A 33 19.39 -7.45 6.21
N GLY A 34 19.56 -6.55 7.19
CA GLY A 34 20.53 -5.44 7.11
C GLY A 34 20.08 -4.24 6.27
N LYS A 35 18.88 -4.27 5.71
CA LYS A 35 18.28 -3.13 5.00
C LYS A 35 17.32 -2.39 5.92
N GLY A 36 17.55 -1.08 6.11
CA GLY A 36 16.72 -0.25 6.97
C GLY A 36 16.71 -0.65 8.46
N LEU A 37 15.95 0.07 9.25
CA LEU A 37 15.71 -0.24 10.66
C LEU A 37 14.31 -0.85 10.80
N TRP A 38 14.24 -2.15 11.05
CA TRP A 38 12.98 -2.86 11.27
C TRP A 38 12.44 -2.62 12.66
N LYS A 39 11.13 -2.37 12.76
CA LYS A 39 10.39 -2.19 14.01
C LYS A 39 9.07 -2.91 13.95
N ASP A 40 8.83 -3.79 14.91
CA ASP A 40 7.54 -4.46 15.06
C ASP A 40 6.48 -3.44 15.52
N VAL A 41 5.32 -3.49 14.87
CA VAL A 41 4.11 -2.79 15.31
C VAL A 41 3.25 -3.79 16.06
N LYS A 42 2.84 -3.42 17.27
CA LYS A 42 1.97 -4.27 18.08
C LYS A 42 0.57 -4.33 17.45
N ILE A 43 0.13 -5.53 17.15
CA ILE A 43 -1.21 -5.83 16.67
C ILE A 43 -2.10 -6.23 17.83
N ASP A 44 -3.32 -5.72 17.86
CA ASP A 44 -4.36 -6.14 18.78
C ASP A 44 -5.43 -6.92 17.99
N GLU A 45 -5.36 -8.24 18.04
CA GLU A 45 -6.28 -9.10 17.28
C GLU A 45 -7.74 -8.97 17.75
N GLY A 46 -7.96 -8.52 18.99
CA GLY A 46 -9.29 -8.31 19.58
C GLY A 46 -9.88 -6.93 19.30
N ASP A 47 -9.05 -5.96 18.92
CA ASP A 47 -9.46 -4.58 18.66
C ASP A 47 -8.77 -4.02 17.41
N PHE A 48 -9.45 -4.18 16.29
CA PHE A 48 -8.95 -3.72 14.99
C PHE A 48 -8.80 -2.19 14.93
N ALA A 49 -9.72 -1.43 15.54
CA ALA A 49 -9.61 0.03 15.59
C ALA A 49 -8.36 0.47 16.38
N ASN A 50 -8.04 -0.20 17.49
CA ASN A 50 -6.83 0.04 18.25
C ASN A 50 -5.57 -0.34 17.46
N THR A 51 -5.63 -1.40 16.65
CA THR A 51 -4.53 -1.78 15.75
C THR A 51 -4.24 -0.67 14.75
N LEU A 52 -5.24 -0.15 14.02
CA LEU A 52 -5.06 0.95 13.07
C LEU A 52 -4.49 2.22 13.73
N GLU A 53 -4.97 2.54 14.93
CA GLU A 53 -4.46 3.68 15.70
C GLU A 53 -3.01 3.47 16.18
N THR A 54 -2.64 2.23 16.53
CA THR A 54 -1.26 1.86 16.91
C THR A 54 -0.32 1.98 15.71
N ILE A 55 -0.76 1.55 14.52
CA ILE A 55 -0.03 1.74 13.26
C ILE A 55 0.21 3.24 13.02
N ARG A 56 -0.85 4.05 13.09
CA ARG A 56 -0.77 5.50 12.90
C ARG A 56 0.24 6.14 13.86
N LYS A 57 0.15 5.85 15.15
CA LYS A 57 1.08 6.38 16.18
C LYS A 57 2.53 5.95 15.93
N SER A 58 2.74 4.69 15.51
CA SER A 58 4.07 4.16 15.22
C SER A 58 4.69 4.87 14.02
N ALA A 59 3.94 5.05 12.93
CA ALA A 59 4.40 5.76 11.74
C ALA A 59 4.64 7.25 12.05
N LYS A 60 3.71 7.93 12.75
CA LYS A 60 3.86 9.31 13.16
C LYS A 60 5.15 9.55 13.93
N LYS A 61 5.48 8.69 14.90
CA LYS A 61 6.72 8.76 15.69
C LYS A 61 7.96 8.76 14.81
N GLU A 62 7.96 8.05 13.69
CA GLU A 62 9.08 8.01 12.76
C GLU A 62 9.08 9.23 11.82
N TYR A 63 7.93 9.68 11.34
CA TYR A 63 7.82 10.92 10.58
C TYR A 63 8.26 12.16 11.39
N ASP A 64 7.96 12.21 12.70
CA ASP A 64 8.39 13.31 13.57
C ASP A 64 9.92 13.37 13.69
N LYS A 65 10.63 12.25 13.49
CA LYS A 65 12.10 12.20 13.41
C LYS A 65 12.64 12.46 11.99
N ASN A 66 11.78 12.79 11.03
CA ASN A 66 12.10 12.93 9.61
C ASN A 66 12.69 11.66 8.98
N ASN A 67 12.30 10.49 9.46
CA ASN A 67 12.64 9.21 8.83
C ASN A 67 11.76 8.97 7.60
N PHE A 68 12.32 8.27 6.61
CA PHE A 68 11.54 7.67 5.54
C PHE A 68 10.88 6.40 6.07
N VAL A 69 9.55 6.32 6.02
CA VAL A 69 8.79 5.21 6.57
C VAL A 69 8.36 4.27 5.46
N ILE A 70 8.67 2.98 5.62
CA ILE A 70 8.16 1.90 4.79
C ILE A 70 7.28 1.02 5.68
N GLY A 71 5.99 0.92 5.37
CA GLY A 71 5.11 -0.11 5.92
C GLY A 71 5.30 -1.42 5.17
N VAL A 72 5.56 -2.51 5.88
CA VAL A 72 5.49 -3.84 5.29
C VAL A 72 4.34 -4.55 5.98
N GLY A 73 3.28 -4.74 5.24
CA GLY A 73 2.00 -5.13 5.79
C GLY A 73 1.61 -6.55 5.57
N GLY A 74 0.55 -6.84 6.25
CA GLY A 74 -0.48 -7.78 6.04
C GLY A 74 -1.46 -7.32 4.96
N ASP A 75 -2.76 -7.24 5.32
CA ASP A 75 -3.79 -6.78 4.40
C ASP A 75 -3.76 -5.26 4.15
N HIS A 76 -4.49 -4.78 3.14
CA HIS A 76 -4.44 -3.38 2.69
C HIS A 76 -5.05 -2.38 3.70
N SER A 77 -5.81 -2.83 4.69
CA SER A 77 -6.37 -1.96 5.73
C SER A 77 -5.30 -1.19 6.52
N ILE A 78 -4.09 -1.74 6.63
CA ILE A 78 -3.00 -1.11 7.38
C ILE A 78 -2.58 0.24 6.81
N SER A 79 -2.79 0.43 5.50
CA SER A 79 -2.47 1.67 4.79
C SER A 79 -3.28 2.85 5.32
N TYR A 80 -4.49 2.61 5.86
CA TYR A 80 -5.26 3.65 6.54
C TYR A 80 -4.46 4.36 7.63
N GLY A 81 -3.88 3.60 8.56
CA GLY A 81 -3.10 4.18 9.66
C GLY A 81 -1.80 4.84 9.21
N LEU A 82 -1.11 4.22 8.24
CA LEU A 82 0.16 4.72 7.70
C LEU A 82 -0.02 6.04 6.95
N VAL A 83 -1.03 6.11 6.07
CA VAL A 83 -1.33 7.30 5.25
C VAL A 83 -1.86 8.44 6.13
N LYS A 84 -2.68 8.16 7.14
CA LYS A 84 -3.08 9.20 8.11
C LYS A 84 -1.89 9.82 8.81
N ALA A 85 -0.94 9.01 9.26
CA ALA A 85 0.29 9.52 9.88
C ALA A 85 1.14 10.35 8.90
N PHE A 86 1.20 9.94 7.64
CA PHE A 86 1.86 10.71 6.59
C PHE A 86 1.20 12.08 6.40
N LEU A 87 -0.14 12.15 6.30
CA LEU A 87 -0.88 13.39 6.12
C LEU A 87 -0.76 14.35 7.31
N GLU A 88 -0.64 13.84 8.54
CA GLU A 88 -0.35 14.70 9.70
C GLU A 88 0.98 15.43 9.57
N LYS A 89 1.97 14.86 8.92
CA LYS A 89 3.28 15.48 8.67
C LYS A 89 3.30 16.27 7.35
N HIS A 90 2.54 15.83 6.34
CA HIS A 90 2.52 16.33 4.98
C HIS A 90 1.08 16.63 4.53
N PRO A 91 0.41 17.65 5.07
CA PRO A 91 -1.03 17.89 4.90
C PRO A 91 -1.45 18.21 3.45
N GLU A 92 -0.50 18.58 2.60
CA GLU A 92 -0.71 18.79 1.16
C GLU A 92 -0.18 17.64 0.30
N GLY A 93 0.12 16.51 0.93
CA GLY A 93 0.67 15.34 0.26
C GLY A 93 -0.30 14.72 -0.74
N GLY A 94 0.27 14.13 -1.80
CA GLY A 94 -0.47 13.30 -2.74
C GLY A 94 -0.34 11.82 -2.42
N LEU A 95 -1.31 11.03 -2.88
CA LEU A 95 -1.32 9.57 -2.74
C LEU A 95 -1.30 8.91 -4.11
N ILE A 96 -0.37 7.97 -4.32
CA ILE A 96 -0.36 7.06 -5.46
C ILE A 96 -0.58 5.65 -4.92
N VAL A 97 -1.63 4.99 -5.41
CA VAL A 97 -1.97 3.61 -5.08
C VAL A 97 -1.77 2.75 -6.32
N PHE A 98 -1.00 1.68 -6.18
CA PHE A 98 -0.86 0.60 -7.16
C PHE A 98 -1.67 -0.58 -6.67
N ASP A 99 -2.76 -0.92 -7.34
CA ASP A 99 -3.73 -1.90 -6.91
C ASP A 99 -4.56 -2.43 -8.07
N ALA A 100 -4.95 -3.69 -8.05
CA ALA A 100 -5.94 -4.23 -8.98
C ALA A 100 -7.36 -3.77 -8.68
N HIS A 101 -7.63 -3.40 -7.42
CA HIS A 101 -8.92 -3.03 -6.87
C HIS A 101 -9.04 -1.52 -6.65
N PHE A 102 -10.22 -1.05 -6.29
CA PHE A 102 -10.45 0.37 -5.98
C PHE A 102 -10.38 0.65 -4.48
N ASP A 103 -10.63 -0.35 -3.64
CA ASP A 103 -10.71 -0.25 -2.18
C ASP A 103 -11.60 0.91 -1.70
N CYS A 104 -12.70 1.08 -2.41
CA CYS A 104 -13.67 2.15 -2.22
C CYS A 104 -15.09 1.63 -2.00
N MET A 105 -15.24 0.46 -1.37
CA MET A 105 -16.55 -0.09 -0.99
C MET A 105 -17.28 0.80 0.01
N ASP A 106 -18.51 0.44 0.38
CA ASP A 106 -19.23 1.14 1.44
C ASP A 106 -18.46 1.08 2.75
N ASN A 107 -18.44 2.21 3.46
CA ASN A 107 -17.66 2.36 4.69
C ASN A 107 -18.01 1.33 5.75
N PHE A 108 -16.98 0.60 6.19
CA PHE A 108 -17.00 -0.16 7.43
C PHE A 108 -16.31 0.66 8.54
N TYR A 109 -16.57 0.31 9.77
CA TYR A 109 -15.84 0.86 10.89
C TYR A 109 -15.45 -0.26 11.87
N PRO A 110 -14.16 -0.43 12.10
CA PRO A 110 -12.99 0.25 11.50
C PRO A 110 -12.84 -0.08 9.99
N PRO A 111 -12.11 0.77 9.22
CA PRO A 111 -11.89 0.56 7.78
C PRO A 111 -11.19 -0.78 7.52
N THR A 112 -11.62 -1.50 6.49
CA THR A 112 -11.10 -2.80 6.07
C THR A 112 -10.21 -2.67 4.83
N HIS A 113 -9.70 -3.78 4.31
CA HIS A 113 -8.95 -3.82 3.05
C HIS A 113 -9.79 -3.40 1.83
N GLU A 114 -11.13 -3.46 1.90
CA GLU A 114 -12.02 -3.11 0.77
C GLU A 114 -12.45 -1.64 0.74
N ASP A 115 -12.26 -0.86 1.83
CA ASP A 115 -12.80 0.50 1.95
C ASP A 115 -11.84 1.53 2.57
N TRP A 116 -10.62 1.15 2.90
CA TRP A 116 -9.65 2.05 3.54
C TRP A 116 -9.41 3.34 2.75
N LEU A 117 -9.37 3.24 1.41
CA LEU A 117 -9.12 4.39 0.55
C LEU A 117 -10.33 5.34 0.54
N ARG A 118 -11.55 4.79 0.49
CA ARG A 118 -12.78 5.59 0.59
C ARG A 118 -12.83 6.34 1.90
N VAL A 119 -12.61 5.67 3.03
CA VAL A 119 -12.67 6.28 4.36
C VAL A 119 -11.65 7.41 4.49
N LEU A 120 -10.45 7.24 3.96
CA LEU A 120 -9.45 8.30 3.92
C LEU A 120 -9.91 9.51 3.08
N ILE A 121 -10.44 9.26 1.88
CA ILE A 121 -10.89 10.35 0.98
C ILE A 121 -12.04 11.14 1.58
N GLU A 122 -12.96 10.48 2.29
CA GLU A 122 -14.09 11.14 2.93
C GLU A 122 -13.71 11.94 4.17
N ASN A 123 -12.69 11.51 4.92
CA ASN A 123 -12.36 12.08 6.22
C ASN A 123 -11.09 12.96 6.22
N ASP A 124 -10.21 12.79 5.26
CA ASP A 124 -8.92 13.45 5.21
C ASP A 124 -8.76 14.27 3.93
N LYS A 125 -7.97 15.36 4.02
CA LYS A 125 -7.71 16.22 2.87
C LYS A 125 -6.44 15.78 2.16
N PHE A 126 -6.60 15.12 1.02
CA PHE A 126 -5.52 14.94 0.07
C PHE A 126 -5.43 16.11 -0.89
N SER A 127 -4.23 16.40 -1.35
CA SER A 127 -4.07 17.28 -2.51
C SER A 127 -4.59 16.58 -3.78
N LYS A 128 -4.17 15.33 -3.97
CA LYS A 128 -4.58 14.49 -5.13
C LYS A 128 -4.43 13.01 -4.80
N VAL A 129 -5.25 12.17 -5.41
CA VAL A 129 -5.16 10.69 -5.36
C VAL A 129 -5.10 10.13 -6.78
N LEU A 130 -4.16 9.21 -7.03
CA LEU A 130 -3.99 8.49 -8.29
C LEU A 130 -3.97 7.00 -8.02
N LEU A 131 -4.90 6.26 -8.63
CA LEU A 131 -5.03 4.81 -8.57
C LEU A 131 -4.56 4.20 -9.90
N LEU A 132 -3.56 3.32 -9.84
CA LEU A 132 -2.90 2.71 -11.00
C LEU A 132 -3.00 1.17 -10.94
N GLY A 133 -3.36 0.55 -12.06
CA GLY A 133 -3.52 -0.90 -12.17
C GLY A 133 -4.96 -1.37 -11.98
N ALA A 134 -5.86 -0.49 -11.53
CA ALA A 134 -7.23 -0.82 -11.18
C ALA A 134 -8.01 -1.42 -12.37
N ARG A 135 -8.45 -2.64 -12.19
CA ARG A 135 -9.14 -3.45 -13.22
C ARG A 135 -10.30 -4.26 -12.66
N LYS A 136 -10.45 -4.26 -11.35
CA LYS A 136 -11.55 -4.89 -10.62
C LYS A 136 -12.25 -3.85 -9.76
N SER A 137 -13.57 -3.77 -9.88
CA SER A 137 -14.35 -2.84 -9.08
C SER A 137 -15.84 -3.19 -9.10
N HIS A 138 -16.53 -2.87 -8.04
CA HIS A 138 -17.97 -2.83 -7.98
C HIS A 138 -18.50 -1.51 -8.55
N LYS A 139 -19.80 -1.47 -8.89
CA LYS A 139 -20.44 -0.24 -9.40
C LYS A 139 -20.30 0.92 -8.42
N ILE A 140 -20.50 0.66 -7.13
CA ILE A 140 -20.43 1.67 -6.07
C ILE A 140 -19.08 2.34 -5.96
N GLU A 141 -18.00 1.58 -6.15
CA GLU A 141 -16.62 2.10 -6.11
C GLU A 141 -16.33 3.03 -7.30
N ARG A 142 -16.80 2.66 -8.51
CA ARG A 142 -16.67 3.52 -9.70
C ARG A 142 -17.44 4.82 -9.54
N GLU A 143 -18.68 4.75 -9.05
CA GLU A 143 -19.51 5.94 -8.77
C GLU A 143 -18.85 6.84 -7.73
N PHE A 144 -18.24 6.24 -6.69
CA PHE A 144 -17.47 6.99 -5.70
C PHE A 144 -16.24 7.67 -6.30
N ALA A 145 -15.45 6.95 -7.11
CA ALA A 145 -14.28 7.48 -7.77
C ALA A 145 -14.62 8.65 -8.72
N GLU A 146 -15.68 8.52 -9.51
CA GLU A 146 -16.17 9.57 -10.41
C GLU A 146 -16.63 10.82 -9.62
N LYS A 147 -17.46 10.63 -8.59
CA LYS A 147 -17.97 11.71 -7.73
C LYS A 147 -16.83 12.50 -7.09
N ASN A 148 -15.79 11.81 -6.62
CA ASN A 148 -14.64 12.41 -5.94
C ASN A 148 -13.49 12.78 -6.91
N LYS A 149 -13.69 12.61 -8.22
CA LYS A 149 -12.72 12.95 -9.28
C LYS A 149 -11.36 12.30 -9.08
N LEU A 150 -11.34 11.04 -8.65
CA LEU A 150 -10.12 10.27 -8.52
C LEU A 150 -9.50 10.06 -9.91
N ALA A 151 -8.18 10.25 -10.00
CA ALA A 151 -7.46 9.86 -11.19
C ALA A 151 -7.24 8.34 -11.17
N VAL A 152 -7.83 7.62 -12.13
CA VAL A 152 -7.76 6.17 -12.20
C VAL A 152 -7.22 5.75 -13.57
N SER A 153 -6.27 4.82 -13.59
CA SER A 153 -5.77 4.21 -14.82
C SER A 153 -5.50 2.73 -14.62
N ARG A 154 -5.93 1.92 -15.58
CA ARG A 154 -5.59 0.49 -15.62
C ARG A 154 -4.13 0.24 -15.93
N GLU A 155 -3.52 1.12 -16.72
CA GLU A 155 -2.15 0.97 -17.20
C GLU A 155 -1.19 1.91 -16.47
N LEU A 156 0.10 1.54 -16.45
CA LEU A 156 1.17 2.44 -16.00
C LEU A 156 1.49 3.45 -17.11
N ASN A 157 1.00 4.65 -16.95
CA ASN A 157 1.27 5.75 -17.87
C ASN A 157 2.22 6.76 -17.21
N LEU A 158 3.47 6.79 -17.68
CA LEU A 158 4.50 7.66 -17.10
C LEU A 158 4.16 9.15 -17.23
N GLU A 159 3.53 9.57 -18.34
CA GLU A 159 3.14 10.97 -18.52
C GLU A 159 2.00 11.36 -17.58
N LEU A 160 1.04 10.46 -17.35
CA LEU A 160 0.00 10.66 -16.33
C LEU A 160 0.63 10.84 -14.93
N ILE A 161 1.59 9.99 -14.58
CA ILE A 161 2.29 10.06 -13.28
C ILE A 161 3.08 11.36 -13.16
N LYS A 162 3.83 11.77 -14.19
CA LYS A 162 4.57 13.04 -14.22
C LYS A 162 3.64 14.24 -14.02
N ASN A 163 2.52 14.26 -14.73
CA ASN A 163 1.53 15.33 -14.62
C ASN A 163 0.87 15.34 -13.25
N PHE A 164 0.59 14.16 -12.68
CA PHE A 164 0.02 14.03 -11.34
C PHE A 164 0.92 14.62 -10.26
N ILE A 165 2.24 14.29 -10.29
CA ILE A 165 3.19 14.71 -9.25
C ILE A 165 3.77 16.11 -9.49
N LYS A 166 3.48 16.76 -10.63
CA LYS A 166 4.12 18.02 -11.05
C LYS A 166 4.10 19.08 -9.95
N ASP A 167 2.94 19.33 -9.36
CA ASP A 167 2.70 20.40 -8.40
C ASP A 167 2.77 19.89 -6.94
N LEU A 168 3.02 18.60 -6.73
CA LEU A 168 3.13 18.01 -5.40
C LEU A 168 4.58 18.13 -4.89
N LYS A 169 4.73 18.42 -3.61
CA LYS A 169 6.04 18.44 -2.91
C LYS A 169 6.35 17.07 -2.31
N GLU A 170 5.37 16.44 -1.72
CA GLU A 170 5.47 15.15 -1.05
C GLU A 170 4.40 14.18 -1.56
N ILE A 171 4.77 12.92 -1.67
CA ILE A 171 3.85 11.84 -2.03
C ILE A 171 4.03 10.64 -1.12
N TYR A 172 2.92 9.95 -0.90
CA TYR A 172 2.90 8.60 -0.35
C TYR A 172 2.64 7.60 -1.48
N VAL A 173 3.26 6.44 -1.41
CA VAL A 173 3.07 5.35 -2.38
C VAL A 173 2.58 4.12 -1.66
N SER A 174 1.39 3.64 -1.97
CA SER A 174 0.87 2.36 -1.49
C SER A 174 0.93 1.33 -2.62
N ILE A 175 1.40 0.12 -2.32
CA ILE A 175 1.55 -0.96 -3.28
C ILE A 175 0.84 -2.20 -2.74
N ASP A 176 -0.33 -2.52 -3.31
CA ASP A 176 -0.87 -3.86 -3.22
C ASP A 176 -0.13 -4.75 -4.23
N ILE A 177 0.35 -5.91 -3.77
CA ILE A 177 1.11 -6.81 -4.64
C ILE A 177 0.24 -7.40 -5.76
N ASP A 178 -1.07 -7.41 -5.62
CA ASP A 178 -2.02 -7.92 -6.60
C ASP A 178 -2.21 -7.00 -7.82
N VAL A 179 -1.66 -5.77 -7.78
CA VAL A 179 -1.52 -4.91 -8.95
C VAL A 179 -0.79 -5.64 -10.08
N LEU A 180 0.12 -6.53 -9.71
CA LEU A 180 0.84 -7.38 -10.65
C LEU A 180 -0.07 -8.46 -11.24
N ASP A 181 0.28 -8.93 -12.43
CA ASP A 181 -0.37 -10.10 -12.99
C ASP A 181 -0.12 -11.33 -12.11
N SER A 182 -1.15 -12.15 -11.90
CA SER A 182 -1.08 -13.33 -11.03
C SER A 182 -0.05 -14.38 -11.45
N ARG A 183 0.51 -14.29 -12.68
CA ARG A 183 1.67 -15.11 -13.10
C ARG A 183 2.96 -14.72 -12.38
N TYR A 184 3.05 -13.48 -11.89
CA TYR A 184 4.21 -12.92 -11.17
C TYR A 184 3.97 -12.77 -9.68
N ALA A 185 2.70 -12.65 -9.27
CA ALA A 185 2.31 -12.52 -7.87
C ALA A 185 1.12 -13.45 -7.54
N PRO A 186 1.32 -14.79 -7.58
CA PRO A 186 0.26 -15.73 -7.18
C PRO A 186 -0.01 -15.76 -5.68
N GLY A 187 0.95 -15.32 -4.85
CA GLY A 187 0.91 -15.36 -3.39
C GLY A 187 0.24 -14.13 -2.79
N THR A 188 -1.03 -13.94 -3.07
CA THR A 188 -1.90 -12.92 -2.48
C THR A 188 -3.29 -13.48 -2.19
N GLY A 189 -4.10 -12.75 -1.42
CA GLY A 189 -5.50 -13.12 -1.15
C GLY A 189 -6.35 -13.15 -2.41
N TRP A 190 -6.13 -12.20 -3.35
CA TRP A 190 -6.88 -12.02 -4.61
C TRP A 190 -5.93 -11.93 -5.81
N PRO A 191 -5.40 -13.07 -6.30
CA PRO A 191 -4.50 -13.05 -7.45
C PRO A 191 -5.27 -12.73 -8.74
N GLU A 192 -5.00 -11.55 -9.32
CA GLU A 192 -5.72 -11.02 -10.46
C GLU A 192 -4.94 -11.12 -11.77
N LYS A 193 -5.61 -11.55 -12.86
CA LYS A 193 -5.02 -11.65 -14.20
C LYS A 193 -4.95 -10.29 -14.90
N ASP A 194 -4.20 -10.24 -15.99
CA ASP A 194 -4.04 -9.07 -16.86
C ASP A 194 -3.52 -7.84 -16.12
N GLY A 195 -2.67 -8.09 -15.13
CA GLY A 195 -2.02 -7.08 -14.31
C GLY A 195 -0.70 -6.56 -14.88
N ILE A 196 -0.03 -5.77 -14.06
CA ILE A 196 1.23 -5.11 -14.39
C ILE A 196 2.38 -6.12 -14.34
N VAL A 197 3.38 -5.92 -15.20
CA VAL A 197 4.62 -6.68 -15.18
C VAL A 197 5.58 -6.07 -14.14
N PRO A 198 6.24 -6.86 -13.28
CA PRO A 198 7.11 -6.36 -12.20
C PRO A 198 8.16 -5.34 -12.66
N GLU A 199 8.79 -5.58 -13.80
CA GLU A 199 9.82 -4.69 -14.34
C GLU A 199 9.28 -3.32 -14.72
N GLN A 200 8.02 -3.24 -15.14
CA GLN A 200 7.35 -1.95 -15.44
C GLN A 200 7.09 -1.18 -14.15
N LEU A 201 6.55 -1.85 -13.12
CA LEU A 201 6.32 -1.23 -11.82
C LEU A 201 7.64 -0.76 -11.21
N LYS A 202 8.68 -1.60 -11.25
CA LYS A 202 10.01 -1.26 -10.73
C LYS A 202 10.57 0.01 -11.37
N LYS A 203 10.49 0.15 -12.70
CA LYS A 203 10.92 1.37 -13.41
C LYS A 203 10.15 2.62 -12.96
N ILE A 204 8.85 2.48 -12.71
CA ILE A 204 8.05 3.59 -12.19
C ILE A 204 8.48 3.96 -10.77
N LEU A 205 8.74 2.98 -9.90
CA LEU A 205 9.23 3.23 -8.54
C LEU A 205 10.62 3.89 -8.54
N GLU A 206 11.53 3.45 -9.42
CA GLU A 206 12.85 4.07 -9.63
C GLU A 206 12.70 5.54 -10.09
N PHE A 207 11.80 5.81 -11.05
CA PHE A 207 11.48 7.17 -11.46
C PHE A 207 10.92 7.99 -10.29
N LEU A 208 9.91 7.51 -9.58
CA LEU A 208 9.32 8.21 -8.45
C LEU A 208 10.36 8.49 -7.36
N LYS A 209 11.21 7.50 -7.02
CA LYS A 209 12.32 7.69 -6.07
C LYS A 209 13.26 8.81 -6.53
N SER A 210 13.60 8.85 -7.82
CA SER A 210 14.54 9.85 -8.37
C SER A 210 14.02 11.29 -8.23
N THR A 211 12.70 11.49 -8.09
CA THR A 211 12.11 12.82 -7.88
C THR A 211 12.37 13.40 -6.49
N GLY A 212 12.74 12.57 -5.51
CA GLY A 212 12.88 12.95 -4.10
C GLY A 212 11.58 13.30 -3.39
N LYS A 213 10.42 13.12 -4.06
CA LYS A 213 9.10 13.49 -3.53
C LYS A 213 8.47 12.42 -2.64
N ILE A 214 8.86 11.14 -2.77
CA ILE A 214 8.35 10.08 -1.90
C ILE A 214 8.83 10.32 -0.46
N LYS A 215 7.90 10.41 0.49
CA LYS A 215 8.21 10.57 1.93
C LYS A 215 7.76 9.37 2.77
N GLY A 216 6.92 8.51 2.22
CA GLY A 216 6.49 7.27 2.83
C GLY A 216 5.93 6.33 1.80
N MET A 217 5.92 5.05 2.14
CA MET A 217 5.29 4.01 1.31
C MET A 217 4.88 2.80 2.14
N ASP A 218 4.08 1.96 1.54
CA ASP A 218 3.85 0.60 2.02
C ASP A 218 3.83 -0.42 0.88
N LEU A 219 3.98 -1.70 1.26
CA LEU A 219 3.77 -2.85 0.42
C LEU A 219 2.97 -3.88 1.21
N VAL A 220 1.85 -4.32 0.65
CA VAL A 220 0.82 -5.11 1.33
C VAL A 220 0.39 -6.32 0.52
N GLU A 221 -0.44 -7.16 1.13
CA GLU A 221 -1.12 -8.34 0.54
C GLU A 221 -0.17 -9.46 0.08
N VAL A 222 1.10 -9.45 0.48
CA VAL A 222 2.00 -10.58 0.23
C VAL A 222 1.64 -11.73 1.17
N SER A 223 1.17 -12.84 0.62
CA SER A 223 0.72 -14.03 1.36
C SER A 223 1.63 -15.25 1.09
N PRO A 224 2.67 -15.47 1.93
CA PRO A 224 3.58 -16.60 1.77
C PRO A 224 2.89 -17.97 1.74
N PRO A 225 1.81 -18.23 2.53
CA PRO A 225 1.11 -19.52 2.48
C PRO A 225 0.46 -19.84 1.14
N LYS A 226 0.21 -18.80 0.31
CA LYS A 226 -0.38 -18.93 -1.03
C LYS A 226 0.65 -18.85 -2.14
N ASP A 227 1.89 -18.50 -1.81
CA ASP A 227 2.93 -18.26 -2.81
C ASP A 227 3.43 -19.58 -3.42
N VAL A 228 3.69 -19.55 -4.72
CA VAL A 228 4.19 -20.68 -5.49
C VAL A 228 5.69 -20.47 -5.75
N ASN A 229 6.52 -21.39 -5.27
CA ASN A 229 7.97 -21.33 -5.45
C ASN A 229 8.62 -19.99 -4.98
N ASN A 230 8.01 -19.32 -4.03
CA ASN A 230 8.48 -18.05 -3.49
C ASN A 230 8.58 -16.92 -4.55
N ILE A 231 7.71 -16.96 -5.58
CA ILE A 231 7.75 -16.02 -6.71
C ILE A 231 7.30 -14.63 -6.24
N THR A 232 6.18 -14.55 -5.54
CA THR A 232 5.62 -13.28 -5.05
C THR A 232 6.56 -12.60 -4.08
N ASN A 233 7.10 -13.36 -3.12
CA ASN A 233 8.05 -12.83 -2.15
C ASN A 233 9.31 -12.26 -2.82
N LYS A 234 9.89 -12.97 -3.82
CA LYS A 234 11.05 -12.48 -4.59
C LYS A 234 10.75 -11.19 -5.33
N VAL A 235 9.57 -11.08 -5.93
CA VAL A 235 9.15 -9.86 -6.62
C VAL A 235 8.96 -8.73 -5.62
N ALA A 236 8.28 -8.94 -4.50
CA ALA A 236 8.10 -7.97 -3.43
C ALA A 236 9.45 -7.44 -2.90
N VAL A 237 10.42 -8.34 -2.65
CA VAL A 237 11.80 -7.99 -2.27
C VAL A 237 12.46 -7.12 -3.35
N SER A 238 12.30 -7.45 -4.63
CA SER A 238 12.87 -6.66 -5.73
C SER A 238 12.29 -5.25 -5.80
N LEU A 239 10.98 -5.08 -5.56
CA LEU A 239 10.32 -3.78 -5.53
C LEU A 239 10.79 -2.94 -4.34
N LEU A 240 10.83 -3.53 -3.13
CA LEU A 240 11.31 -2.84 -1.94
C LEU A 240 12.79 -2.46 -2.05
N SER A 241 13.60 -3.30 -2.71
CA SER A 241 15.03 -3.05 -2.89
C SER A 241 15.34 -1.78 -3.68
N VAL A 242 14.40 -1.24 -4.42
CA VAL A 242 14.52 0.07 -5.09
C VAL A 242 14.84 1.17 -4.07
N PHE A 243 14.40 1.06 -2.83
CA PHE A 243 14.49 2.14 -1.83
C PHE A 243 15.74 2.07 -0.93
N PHE A 244 16.55 1.04 -1.06
CA PHE A 244 17.82 0.86 -0.32
C PHE A 244 19.10 1.10 -1.16
#